data_8b49ff1921ea7e03cdbc44af3eb65279
#
_entry.id   8b49ff1921ea7e03cdbc44af3eb65279
#
_cell.length_a   1.000
_cell.length_b   1.000
_cell.length_c   1.000
_cell.angle_alpha   90.00
_cell.angle_beta   90.00
_cell.angle_gamma   90.00
#
_symmetry.space_group_name_H-M   'P 1'
#
loop_
_entity.id
_entity.type
_entity.pdbx_description
1 polymer ?
#
loop_
_entity_poly.entity_id
_entity_poly.type
_entity_poly.pdbx_seq_one_letter_code
_entity_poly.pdbx_strand_id
1 'polypeptide(L)' 'MKVEEAMVFLLAEKNGGMKAEQLAAAINSRRLHIRKDGLPVSVKQVWWCVNNFPDTFTYAEGRIFLMI' A
#
# COMPACT_ATOMS: atom_id res chain seq x y z
N MET A 1 -10.68 5.09 3.42
CA MET A 1 -9.33 5.74 3.26
C MET A 1 -8.92 5.72 1.81
N LYS A 2 -8.07 6.66 1.42
CA LYS A 2 -7.41 6.58 0.10
C LYS A 2 -6.38 5.45 0.13
N VAL A 3 -5.98 4.94 -1.04
CA VAL A 3 -5.02 3.84 -1.12
C VAL A 3 -3.72 4.17 -0.40
N GLU A 4 -3.17 5.37 -0.62
CA GLU A 4 -1.93 5.77 0.04
C GLU A 4 -2.09 5.83 1.56
N GLU A 5 -3.23 6.25 2.07
CA GLU A 5 -3.51 6.27 3.50
C GLU A 5 -3.58 4.86 4.07
N ALA A 6 -4.23 3.95 3.35
CA ALA A 6 -4.31 2.55 3.75
C ALA A 6 -2.92 1.92 3.80
N MET A 7 -2.07 2.23 2.84
CA MET A 7 -0.69 1.73 2.81
C MET A 7 0.10 2.24 4.02
N VAL A 8 -0.01 3.53 4.36
CA VAL A 8 0.64 4.09 5.54
C VAL A 8 0.18 3.35 6.80
N PHE A 9 -1.12 3.14 6.93
CA PHE A 9 -1.70 2.45 8.08
C PHE A 9 -1.12 1.05 8.23
N LEU A 10 -1.08 0.27 7.14
CA LEU A 10 -0.57 -1.10 7.17
C LEU A 10 0.93 -1.15 7.43
N LEU A 11 1.69 -0.27 6.80
CA LEU A 11 3.14 -0.25 6.98
C LEU A 11 3.53 0.22 8.37
N ALA A 12 2.71 1.07 9.00
CA ALA A 12 2.93 1.47 10.39
C ALA A 12 2.72 0.30 11.35
N GLU A 13 1.81 -0.62 11.02
CA GLU A 13 1.59 -1.83 11.83
C GLU A 13 2.73 -2.84 11.66
N LYS A 14 3.39 -2.87 10.51
CA LYS A 14 4.40 -3.84 10.16
C LYS A 14 5.75 -3.18 9.97
N ASN A 15 6.64 -3.32 10.93
CA ASN A 15 7.95 -2.67 10.91
C ASN A 15 8.91 -3.21 9.86
N GLY A 16 8.70 -4.39 9.34
CA GLY A 16 9.60 -5.03 8.38
C GLY A 16 9.31 -4.74 6.92
N GLY A 17 8.39 -3.83 6.63
CA GLY A 17 7.96 -3.57 5.28
C GLY A 17 7.03 -4.66 4.76
N MET A 18 6.43 -4.43 3.60
CA MET A 18 5.51 -5.39 2.98
C MET A 18 5.70 -5.41 1.48
N LYS A 19 5.46 -6.56 0.88
CA LYS A 19 5.44 -6.68 -0.58
C LYS A 19 4.18 -6.01 -1.13
N ALA A 20 4.25 -5.55 -2.39
CA ALA A 20 3.10 -4.90 -3.01
C ALA A 20 1.87 -5.80 -3.02
N GLU A 21 2.04 -7.09 -3.28
CA GLU A 21 0.95 -8.07 -3.26
C GLU A 21 0.32 -8.18 -1.89
N GLN A 22 1.14 -8.16 -0.83
CA GLN A 22 0.65 -8.21 0.55
C GLN A 22 -0.13 -6.96 0.90
N LEU A 23 0.34 -5.80 0.47
CA LEU A 23 -0.38 -4.54 0.69
C LEU A 23 -1.73 -4.55 0.00
N ALA A 24 -1.77 -4.92 -1.28
CA ALA A 24 -3.03 -4.98 -2.02
C ALA A 24 -4.01 -5.97 -1.36
N ALA A 25 -3.53 -7.16 -1.00
CA ALA A 25 -4.36 -8.19 -0.37
C ALA A 25 -4.92 -7.71 0.98
N ALA A 26 -4.08 -7.07 1.80
CA ALA A 26 -4.51 -6.58 3.11
C ALA A 26 -5.52 -5.44 2.98
N ILE A 27 -5.31 -4.52 2.05
CA ILE A 27 -6.25 -3.43 1.81
C ILE A 27 -7.62 -3.99 1.43
N ASN A 28 -7.63 -4.99 0.55
CA ASN A 28 -8.87 -5.60 0.08
C ASN A 28 -9.56 -6.42 1.18
N SER A 29 -8.81 -7.26 1.88
CA SER A 29 -9.39 -8.15 2.90
C SER A 29 -9.91 -7.37 4.10
N ARG A 30 -9.23 -6.29 4.48
CA ARG A 30 -9.65 -5.45 5.61
C ARG A 30 -10.55 -4.29 5.18
N ARG A 31 -10.84 -4.20 3.87
CA ARG A 31 -11.72 -3.18 3.28
C ARG A 31 -11.31 -1.75 3.65
N LEU A 32 -10.01 -1.51 3.65
CA LEU A 32 -9.47 -0.20 4.01
C LEU A 32 -9.71 0.85 2.93
N HIS A 33 -9.83 0.40 1.68
CA HIS A 33 -10.20 1.26 0.56
C HIS A 33 -11.16 0.50 -0.34
N ILE A 34 -12.29 1.12 -0.66
CA ILE A 34 -13.29 0.53 -1.55
C ILE A 34 -13.39 1.43 -2.79
N ARG A 35 -13.10 0.85 -3.95
CA ARG A 35 -13.19 1.57 -5.22
C ARG A 35 -14.64 1.81 -5.60
N LYS A 36 -14.88 2.90 -6.31
CA LYS A 36 -16.22 3.24 -6.79
C LYS A 36 -16.78 2.19 -7.74
N ASP A 37 -15.91 1.53 -8.52
CA ASP A 37 -16.31 0.49 -9.46
C ASP A 37 -16.48 -0.87 -8.81
N GLY A 38 -16.21 -1.01 -7.52
CA GLY A 38 -16.35 -2.26 -6.77
C GLY A 38 -15.22 -3.25 -7.01
N LEU A 39 -14.24 -2.91 -7.83
CA LEU A 39 -13.11 -3.80 -8.10
C LEU A 39 -12.08 -3.73 -6.99
N PRO A 40 -11.31 -4.81 -6.77
CA PRO A 40 -10.27 -4.79 -5.74
C PRO A 40 -9.11 -3.87 -6.11
N VAL A 41 -8.42 -3.39 -5.10
CA VAL A 41 -7.18 -2.66 -5.29
C VAL A 41 -6.15 -3.61 -5.91
N SER A 42 -5.47 -3.16 -6.95
CA SER A 42 -4.48 -3.96 -7.66
C SER A 42 -3.06 -3.65 -7.19
N VAL A 43 -2.14 -4.57 -7.46
CA VAL A 43 -0.71 -4.35 -7.23
C VAL A 43 -0.22 -3.12 -8.00
N LYS A 44 -0.77 -2.90 -9.19
CA LYS A 44 -0.44 -1.74 -10.02
C LYS A 44 -0.76 -0.42 -9.31
N GLN A 45 -1.89 -0.36 -8.61
CA GLN A 45 -2.25 0.84 -7.84
C GLN A 45 -1.30 1.06 -6.67
N VAL A 46 -0.85 -0.01 -6.03
CA VAL A 46 0.14 0.08 -4.96
C VAL A 46 1.44 0.68 -5.49
N TRP A 47 1.94 0.19 -6.61
CA TRP A 47 3.16 0.73 -7.23
C TRP A 47 2.97 2.17 -7.70
N TRP A 48 1.79 2.52 -8.18
CA TRP A 48 1.48 3.91 -8.52
C TRP A 48 1.67 4.82 -7.32
N CYS A 49 1.19 4.40 -6.15
CA CYS A 49 1.35 5.17 -4.91
C CYS A 49 2.81 5.31 -4.51
N VAL A 50 3.58 4.22 -4.60
CA VAL A 50 5.02 4.27 -4.28
C VAL A 50 5.73 5.28 -5.17
N ASN A 51 5.42 5.28 -6.47
CA ASN A 51 6.07 6.18 -7.43
C ASN A 51 5.63 7.63 -7.29
N ASN A 52 4.39 7.87 -6.84
CA ASN A 52 3.84 9.22 -6.76
C ASN A 52 3.95 9.86 -5.39
N PHE A 53 4.36 9.10 -4.37
CA PHE A 53 4.57 9.61 -3.02
C PHE A 53 5.98 9.21 -2.53
N PRO A 54 7.03 9.69 -3.23
CA PRO A 54 8.41 9.27 -2.91
C PRO A 54 8.89 9.74 -1.54
N ASP A 55 8.25 10.77 -0.97
CA ASP A 55 8.58 11.25 0.38
C ASP A 55 7.93 10.40 1.46
N THR A 56 6.98 9.53 1.09
CA THR A 56 6.22 8.72 2.03
C THR A 56 6.68 7.26 2.00
N PHE A 57 6.96 6.73 0.82
CA PHE A 57 7.29 5.32 0.62
C PHE A 57 8.65 5.15 -0.03
N THR A 58 9.35 4.09 0.38
CA THR A 58 10.57 3.65 -0.30
C THR A 58 10.48 2.17 -0.60
N TYR A 59 11.30 1.71 -1.54
CA TYR A 59 11.33 0.32 -1.96
C TYR A 59 12.74 -0.21 -1.81
N ALA A 60 12.88 -1.36 -1.16
CA ALA A 60 14.18 -2.00 -0.99
C ALA A 60 13.97 -3.50 -0.82
N GLU A 61 14.79 -4.29 -1.49
CA GLU A 61 14.82 -5.76 -1.34
C GLU A 61 13.45 -6.41 -1.51
N GLY A 62 12.66 -5.92 -2.47
CA GLY A 62 11.35 -6.48 -2.77
C GLY A 62 10.25 -6.07 -1.81
N ARG A 63 10.52 -5.17 -0.88
CA ARG A 63 9.54 -4.69 0.09
C ARG A 63 9.39 -3.19 0.05
N ILE A 64 8.19 -2.74 0.39
CA ILE A 64 7.85 -1.32 0.47
C ILE A 64 7.87 -0.93 1.96
N PHE A 65 8.52 0.19 2.24
CA PHE A 65 8.67 0.71 3.61
C PHE A 65 8.17 2.14 3.68
N LEU A 66 7.80 2.58 4.89
CA LEU A 66 7.58 4.00 5.13
C LEU A 66 8.92 4.73 5.23
N MET A 67 8.94 5.94 4.67
CA MET A 67 10.03 6.88 4.85
C MET A 67 9.75 7.67 6.13
N ILE A 68 10.38 7.30 7.18
CA ILE A 68 10.18 7.97 8.47
C ILE A 68 11.40 8.76 8.86
#